data_3e1894d861f23e19b3f6e8fb192637c6
#
_entry.id   3e1894d861f23e19b3f6e8fb192637c6
#
_cell.length_a   1.000
_cell.length_b   1.000
_cell.length_c   1.000
_cell.angle_alpha   90.00
_cell.angle_beta   90.00
_cell.angle_gamma   90.00
#
_symmetry.space_group_name_H-M   'P 1'
#
loop_
_entity.id
_entity.type
_entity.pdbx_description
1 polymer ?
#
loop_
_entity_poly.entity_id
_entity_poly.type
_entity_poly.pdbx_seq_one_letter_code
_entity_poly.pdbx_strand_id
1 'polypeptide(L)'
;FSYRVYVETDPLGYTFLIAFDEEVNQKDAISKCKKYCEEMVKSIQEVMKCTMAIGISQVFRNSYDMALAYRQSVTACENNLGNEENGGIIEYQDVCQWENTAWEVTVGEKRTLFSAIHQGYVETAKEIVNRIFEGCQDIDMMRYAAMELLISCFQYVLNDEIAGIDE
;
A
#
# COMPACT_ATOMS: atom_id res chain seq x y z
N PHE A 1 -2.31 -26.09 19.27
CA PHE A 1 -1.97 -25.66 17.90
C PHE A 1 -0.52 -25.23 17.91
N SER A 2 0.32 -25.86 17.06
CA SER A 2 1.73 -25.48 16.89
C SER A 2 1.81 -24.39 15.81
N TYR A 3 2.74 -23.47 16.00
CA TYR A 3 3.14 -22.52 14.96
C TYR A 3 4.67 -22.44 14.92
N ARG A 4 5.20 -22.05 13.76
CA ARG A 4 6.63 -21.84 13.58
C ARG A 4 6.87 -20.39 13.21
N VAL A 5 7.90 -19.79 13.78
CA VAL A 5 8.30 -18.42 13.49
C VAL A 5 9.66 -18.43 12.82
N TYR A 6 9.75 -17.83 11.68
CA TYR A 6 11.01 -17.56 10.97
C TYR A 6 11.24 -16.06 11.02
N VAL A 7 12.45 -15.65 11.35
CA VAL A 7 12.81 -14.24 11.50
C VAL A 7 13.92 -13.92 10.50
N GLU A 8 13.74 -12.87 9.75
CA GLU A 8 14.75 -12.32 8.86
C GLU A 8 14.95 -10.84 9.15
N THR A 9 16.19 -10.37 9.00
CA THR A 9 16.55 -8.96 9.17
C THR A 9 16.67 -8.33 7.78
N ASP A 10 15.99 -7.24 7.58
CA ASP A 10 16.10 -6.45 6.35
C ASP A 10 16.48 -4.99 6.68
N PRO A 11 16.77 -4.13 5.69
CA PRO A 11 17.15 -2.73 5.92
C PRO A 11 16.09 -1.89 6.65
N LEU A 12 14.83 -2.34 6.68
CA LEU A 12 13.71 -1.65 7.32
C LEU A 12 13.46 -2.16 8.75
N GLY A 13 14.03 -3.32 9.12
CA GLY A 13 13.84 -3.89 10.44
C GLY A 13 13.83 -5.41 10.48
N TYR A 14 12.78 -5.98 11.05
CA TYR A 14 12.64 -7.43 11.19
C TYR A 14 11.37 -7.90 10.51
N THR A 15 11.49 -8.93 9.69
CA THR A 15 10.36 -9.62 9.07
C THR A 15 10.11 -10.95 9.76
N PHE A 16 8.87 -11.19 10.17
CA PHE A 16 8.43 -12.42 10.82
C PHE A 16 7.51 -13.19 9.88
N LEU A 17 7.88 -14.40 9.52
CA LEU A 17 7.00 -15.35 8.85
C LEU A 17 6.44 -16.32 9.89
N ILE A 18 5.15 -16.27 10.14
CA ILE A 18 4.48 -17.13 11.11
C ILE A 18 3.67 -18.18 10.36
N ALA A 19 4.10 -19.42 10.43
CA ALA A 19 3.42 -20.55 9.81
C ALA A 19 2.54 -21.26 10.84
N PHE A 20 1.26 -21.44 10.50
CA PHE A 20 0.28 -22.17 11.26
C PHE A 20 -0.03 -23.52 10.62
N ASP A 21 -0.56 -24.47 11.40
CA ASP A 21 -1.05 -25.74 10.86
C ASP A 21 -2.23 -25.50 9.88
N GLU A 22 -2.42 -26.38 8.92
CA GLU A 22 -3.40 -26.25 7.83
C GLU A 22 -4.86 -26.13 8.31
N GLU A 23 -5.16 -26.65 9.51
CA GLU A 23 -6.50 -26.63 10.10
C GLU A 23 -6.90 -25.25 10.66
N VAL A 24 -5.96 -24.32 10.79
CA VAL A 24 -6.24 -22.99 11.35
C VAL A 24 -6.93 -22.13 10.30
N ASN A 25 -8.12 -21.63 10.63
CA ASN A 25 -8.80 -20.69 9.72
C ASN A 25 -8.11 -19.31 9.73
N GLN A 26 -8.38 -18.54 8.70
CA GLN A 26 -7.70 -17.26 8.46
C GLN A 26 -7.91 -16.23 9.58
N LYS A 27 -9.12 -16.16 10.14
CA LYS A 27 -9.44 -15.21 11.23
C LYS A 27 -8.69 -15.58 12.52
N ASP A 28 -8.62 -16.86 12.84
CA ASP A 28 -7.90 -17.33 14.02
C ASP A 28 -6.40 -17.16 13.87
N ALA A 29 -5.85 -17.35 12.65
CA ALA A 29 -4.45 -17.12 12.38
C ALA A 29 -4.07 -15.64 12.61
N ILE A 30 -4.84 -14.71 12.06
CA ILE A 30 -4.62 -13.25 12.26
C ILE A 30 -4.77 -12.88 13.73
N SER A 31 -5.82 -13.34 14.40
CA SER A 31 -6.04 -13.06 15.83
C SER A 31 -4.88 -13.51 16.70
N LYS A 32 -4.33 -14.70 16.43
CA LYS A 32 -3.14 -15.22 17.15
C LYS A 32 -1.89 -14.44 16.82
N CYS A 33 -1.70 -14.09 15.54
CA CYS A 33 -0.59 -13.25 15.10
C CYS A 33 -0.61 -11.91 15.83
N LYS A 34 -1.78 -11.26 15.88
CA LYS A 34 -1.97 -9.97 16.58
C LYS A 34 -1.62 -10.07 18.07
N LYS A 35 -2.13 -11.08 18.75
CA LYS A 35 -1.81 -11.31 20.15
C LYS A 35 -0.32 -11.51 20.39
N TYR A 36 0.36 -12.27 19.53
CA TYR A 36 1.80 -12.45 19.59
C TYR A 36 2.54 -11.12 19.40
N CYS A 37 2.11 -10.30 18.44
CA CYS A 37 2.67 -8.98 18.21
C CYS A 37 2.46 -8.04 19.40
N GLU A 38 1.28 -8.06 20.04
CA GLU A 38 0.98 -7.28 21.25
C GLU A 38 1.92 -7.64 22.41
N GLU A 39 2.15 -8.94 22.64
CA GLU A 39 3.07 -9.43 23.67
C GLU A 39 4.52 -8.99 23.35
N MET A 40 4.92 -9.03 22.09
CA MET A 40 6.24 -8.61 21.63
C MET A 40 6.45 -7.09 21.81
N VAL A 41 5.49 -6.27 21.39
CA VAL A 41 5.53 -4.79 21.56
C VAL A 41 5.66 -4.45 23.03
N LYS A 42 4.85 -5.06 23.89
CA LYS A 42 4.89 -4.85 25.33
C LYS A 42 6.25 -5.19 25.93
N SER A 43 6.79 -6.35 25.57
CA SER A 43 8.11 -6.80 26.06
C SER A 43 9.24 -5.85 25.63
N ILE A 44 9.21 -5.38 24.38
CA ILE A 44 10.20 -4.44 23.85
C ILE A 44 10.08 -3.07 24.54
N GLN A 45 8.85 -2.56 24.70
CA GLN A 45 8.61 -1.31 25.43
C GLN A 45 9.13 -1.37 26.88
N GLU A 46 8.89 -2.49 27.57
CA GLU A 46 9.34 -2.66 28.97
C GLU A 46 10.87 -2.69 29.08
N VAL A 47 11.56 -3.38 28.15
CA VAL A 47 13.01 -3.60 28.21
C VAL A 47 13.80 -2.47 27.56
N MET A 48 13.42 -2.09 26.35
CA MET A 48 14.19 -1.16 25.51
C MET A 48 13.69 0.29 25.59
N LYS A 49 12.51 0.53 26.18
CA LYS A 49 11.90 1.87 26.29
C LYS A 49 11.73 2.57 24.94
N CYS A 50 11.54 1.80 23.88
CA CYS A 50 11.27 2.34 22.54
C CYS A 50 9.89 1.90 22.04
N THR A 51 9.34 2.66 21.11
CA THR A 51 8.11 2.31 20.39
C THR A 51 8.45 1.43 19.18
N MET A 52 7.52 0.57 18.79
CA MET A 52 7.66 -0.30 17.63
C MET A 52 6.39 -0.26 16.79
N ALA A 53 6.54 -0.14 15.48
CA ALA A 53 5.45 -0.30 14.51
C ALA A 53 5.50 -1.71 13.93
N ILE A 54 4.34 -2.37 13.80
CA ILE A 54 4.20 -3.69 13.21
C ILE A 54 3.09 -3.66 12.17
N GLY A 55 3.41 -4.10 10.94
CA GLY A 55 2.44 -4.34 9.89
C GLY A 55 2.16 -5.84 9.74
N ILE A 56 0.90 -6.23 9.70
CA ILE A 56 0.46 -7.61 9.50
C ILE A 56 -0.16 -7.76 8.12
N SER A 57 0.39 -8.66 7.29
CA SER A 57 -0.16 -9.00 5.97
C SER A 57 -1.43 -9.83 6.09
N GLN A 58 -2.12 -10.01 4.98
CA GLN A 58 -3.13 -11.06 4.85
C GLN A 58 -2.49 -12.45 4.95
N VAL A 59 -3.30 -13.44 5.35
CA VAL A 59 -2.87 -14.84 5.39
C VAL A 59 -2.77 -15.38 3.97
N PHE A 60 -1.67 -16.03 3.66
CA PHE A 60 -1.45 -16.69 2.39
C PHE A 60 -1.23 -18.19 2.58
N ARG A 61 -1.47 -18.97 1.53
CA ARG A 61 -1.32 -20.44 1.57
C ARG A 61 -0.24 -20.94 0.61
N ASN A 62 0.08 -20.16 -0.39
CA ASN A 62 1.05 -20.52 -1.42
C ASN A 62 2.35 -19.75 -1.23
N SER A 63 3.49 -20.41 -1.36
CA SER A 63 4.79 -19.74 -1.28
C SER A 63 4.99 -18.65 -2.34
N TYR A 64 4.29 -18.72 -3.45
CA TYR A 64 4.30 -17.68 -4.50
C TYR A 64 3.73 -16.34 -4.02
N ASP A 65 2.85 -16.35 -3.03
CA ASP A 65 2.22 -15.15 -2.48
C ASP A 65 3.09 -14.49 -1.38
N MET A 66 4.21 -15.09 -1.02
CA MET A 66 5.10 -14.59 0.05
C MET A 66 5.60 -13.17 -0.24
N ALA A 67 6.02 -12.90 -1.48
CA ALA A 67 6.47 -11.56 -1.87
C ALA A 67 5.36 -10.50 -1.82
N LEU A 68 4.12 -10.90 -2.10
CA LEU A 68 2.94 -10.05 -1.96
C LEU A 68 2.65 -9.80 -0.47
N ALA A 69 2.65 -10.85 0.36
CA ALA A 69 2.43 -10.73 1.79
C ALA A 69 3.50 -9.85 2.47
N TYR A 70 4.76 -9.97 2.08
CA TYR A 70 5.82 -9.08 2.54
C TYR A 70 5.51 -7.61 2.21
N ARG A 71 5.16 -7.29 0.95
CA ARG A 71 4.78 -5.92 0.57
C ARG A 71 3.58 -5.41 1.35
N GLN A 72 2.58 -6.24 1.57
CA GLN A 72 1.41 -5.90 2.39
C GLN A 72 1.80 -5.53 3.82
N SER A 73 2.69 -6.31 4.46
CA SER A 73 3.14 -6.02 5.81
C SER A 73 3.97 -4.73 5.90
N VAL A 74 4.82 -4.46 4.90
CA VAL A 74 5.58 -3.21 4.80
C VAL A 74 4.63 -2.02 4.65
N THR A 75 3.67 -2.08 3.73
CA THR A 75 2.68 -1.02 3.52
C THR A 75 1.88 -0.75 4.80
N ALA A 76 1.43 -1.79 5.51
CA ALA A 76 0.73 -1.63 6.77
C ALA A 76 1.62 -0.98 7.85
N CYS A 77 2.91 -1.35 7.91
CA CYS A 77 3.86 -0.79 8.84
C CYS A 77 4.13 0.70 8.55
N GLU A 78 4.33 1.07 7.29
CA GLU A 78 4.58 2.45 6.85
C GLU A 78 3.39 3.37 7.16
N ASN A 79 2.16 2.90 6.96
CA ASN A 79 0.95 3.63 7.34
C ASN A 79 0.85 3.88 8.85
N ASN A 80 1.48 3.04 9.68
CA ASN A 80 1.52 3.22 11.12
C ASN A 80 2.58 4.23 11.58
N LEU A 81 3.67 4.38 10.83
CA LEU A 81 4.75 5.32 11.16
C LEU A 81 4.30 6.79 11.09
N GLY A 82 3.20 7.09 10.40
CA GLY A 82 2.59 8.43 10.37
C GLY A 82 1.85 8.81 11.65
N ASN A 83 1.56 7.88 12.54
CA ASN A 83 0.92 8.10 13.84
C ASN A 83 1.99 8.15 14.95
N GLU A 84 2.69 9.28 15.06
CA GLU A 84 3.95 9.47 15.79
C GLU A 84 3.92 9.16 17.30
N GLU A 85 2.76 9.04 17.96
CA GLU A 85 2.76 9.03 19.42
C GLU A 85 2.87 7.64 20.07
N ASN A 86 2.57 6.52 19.42
CA ASN A 86 2.47 5.26 20.17
C ASN A 86 3.06 4.00 19.54
N GLY A 87 3.57 4.01 18.32
CA GLY A 87 3.80 2.74 17.65
C GLY A 87 2.50 1.92 17.64
N GLY A 88 2.41 0.85 16.92
CA GLY A 88 1.18 0.08 16.96
C GLY A 88 1.21 -1.10 16.01
N ILE A 89 0.12 -1.85 16.02
CA ILE A 89 -0.06 -3.00 15.14
C ILE A 89 -1.18 -2.66 14.17
N ILE A 90 -0.86 -2.67 12.87
CA ILE A 90 -1.84 -2.45 11.79
C ILE A 90 -1.92 -3.69 10.92
N GLU A 91 -3.13 -4.14 10.67
CA GLU A 91 -3.42 -5.17 9.68
C GLU A 91 -3.53 -4.54 8.29
N TYR A 92 -2.93 -5.16 7.27
CA TYR A 92 -3.06 -4.69 5.89
C TYR A 92 -4.52 -4.58 5.44
N GLN A 93 -5.40 -5.44 5.99
CA GLN A 93 -6.83 -5.38 5.70
C GLN A 93 -7.49 -4.08 6.17
N ASP A 94 -6.99 -3.48 7.25
CA ASP A 94 -7.48 -2.18 7.74
C ASP A 94 -7.01 -1.06 6.81
N VAL A 95 -5.78 -1.14 6.31
CA VAL A 95 -5.24 -0.21 5.30
C VAL A 95 -6.01 -0.34 3.99
N CYS A 96 -6.27 -1.57 3.51
CA CYS A 96 -7.04 -1.81 2.29
C CYS A 96 -8.51 -1.36 2.38
N GLN A 97 -9.10 -1.29 3.56
CA GLN A 97 -10.43 -0.71 3.71
C GLN A 97 -10.39 0.81 3.48
N TRP A 98 -9.28 1.45 3.78
CA TRP A 98 -9.04 2.85 3.44
C TRP A 98 -8.75 3.02 1.93
N GLU A 99 -8.01 2.07 1.32
CA GLU A 99 -7.80 2.01 -0.13
C GLU A 99 -9.09 1.67 -0.90
N ASN A 100 -10.04 0.91 -0.34
CA ASN A 100 -11.35 0.62 -0.95
C ASN A 100 -12.37 1.77 -0.81
N THR A 101 -12.11 2.76 0.01
CA THR A 101 -12.63 4.11 -0.13
C THR A 101 -11.70 4.97 -0.98
N ALA A 102 -10.67 4.36 -1.55
CA ALA A 102 -9.66 5.05 -2.30
C ALA A 102 -10.26 5.56 -3.60
N TRP A 103 -10.36 6.82 -3.64
CA TRP A 103 -10.44 7.60 -4.81
C TRP A 103 -9.35 7.13 -5.81
N GLU A 104 -9.75 6.50 -6.88
CA GLU A 104 -8.87 5.98 -7.92
C GLU A 104 -9.16 6.72 -9.23
N VAL A 105 -8.11 7.18 -9.90
CA VAL A 105 -8.26 7.78 -11.22
C VAL A 105 -8.66 6.71 -12.20
N THR A 106 -9.88 6.77 -12.66
CA THR A 106 -10.42 5.77 -13.58
C THR A 106 -9.71 5.79 -14.94
N VAL A 107 -9.69 4.64 -15.61
CA VAL A 107 -9.15 4.53 -16.98
C VAL A 107 -9.85 5.49 -17.93
N GLY A 108 -11.15 5.76 -17.71
CA GLY A 108 -11.94 6.72 -18.50
C GLY A 108 -11.44 8.16 -18.33
N GLU A 109 -11.14 8.57 -17.11
CA GLU A 109 -10.61 9.91 -16.81
C GLU A 109 -9.22 10.09 -17.38
N LYS A 110 -8.34 9.10 -17.25
CA LYS A 110 -7.00 9.11 -17.87
C LYS A 110 -7.11 9.29 -19.39
N ARG A 111 -7.97 8.53 -20.08
CA ARG A 111 -8.18 8.66 -21.52
C ARG A 111 -8.69 10.03 -21.92
N THR A 112 -9.65 10.58 -21.19
CA THR A 112 -10.22 11.90 -21.49
C THR A 112 -9.18 12.99 -21.28
N LEU A 113 -8.38 12.90 -20.22
CA LEU A 113 -7.27 13.81 -19.93
C LEU A 113 -6.21 13.76 -21.05
N PHE A 114 -5.77 12.57 -21.44
CA PHE A 114 -4.76 12.42 -22.49
C PHE A 114 -5.24 12.91 -23.84
N SER A 115 -6.50 12.66 -24.19
CA SER A 115 -7.11 13.22 -25.39
C SER A 115 -7.15 14.74 -25.37
N ALA A 116 -7.48 15.36 -24.24
CA ALA A 116 -7.48 16.82 -24.09
C ALA A 116 -6.05 17.39 -24.22
N ILE A 117 -5.05 16.73 -23.64
CA ILE A 117 -3.65 17.13 -23.75
C ILE A 117 -3.17 17.04 -25.21
N HIS A 118 -3.43 15.91 -25.89
CA HIS A 118 -3.04 15.70 -27.29
C HIS A 118 -3.66 16.74 -28.23
N GLN A 119 -4.92 17.13 -27.98
CA GLN A 119 -5.62 18.13 -28.79
C GLN A 119 -5.29 19.58 -28.41
N GLY A 120 -4.43 19.78 -27.39
CA GLY A 120 -4.05 21.11 -26.91
C GLY A 120 -5.15 21.86 -26.16
N TYR A 121 -6.18 21.17 -25.67
CA TYR A 121 -7.31 21.76 -24.91
C TYR A 121 -6.91 21.96 -23.44
N VAL A 122 -6.10 22.97 -23.19
CA VAL A 122 -5.51 23.24 -21.87
C VAL A 122 -6.56 23.43 -20.78
N GLU A 123 -7.61 24.21 -21.04
CA GLU A 123 -8.64 24.49 -20.03
C GLU A 123 -9.44 23.22 -19.71
N THR A 124 -9.82 22.44 -20.72
CA THR A 124 -10.48 21.14 -20.51
C THR A 124 -9.60 20.18 -19.70
N ALA A 125 -8.30 20.12 -19.99
CA ALA A 125 -7.37 19.31 -19.22
C ALA A 125 -7.30 19.73 -17.74
N LYS A 126 -7.25 21.05 -17.46
CA LYS A 126 -7.32 21.59 -16.09
C LYS A 126 -8.60 21.23 -15.37
N GLU A 127 -9.76 21.35 -16.04
CA GLU A 127 -11.05 20.98 -15.46
C GLU A 127 -11.10 19.49 -15.09
N ILE A 128 -10.56 18.62 -15.96
CA ILE A 128 -10.50 17.18 -15.69
C ILE A 128 -9.60 16.91 -14.48
N VAL A 129 -8.41 17.51 -14.41
CA VAL A 129 -7.49 17.37 -13.28
C VAL A 129 -8.16 17.85 -11.99
N ASN A 130 -8.77 19.04 -11.98
CA ASN A 130 -9.48 19.55 -10.80
C ASN A 130 -10.57 18.59 -10.34
N ARG A 131 -11.40 18.09 -11.26
CA ARG A 131 -12.46 17.13 -10.94
C ARG A 131 -11.92 15.82 -10.39
N ILE A 132 -10.80 15.34 -10.92
CA ILE A 132 -10.10 14.17 -10.44
C ILE A 132 -9.70 14.36 -8.96
N PHE A 133 -9.20 15.51 -8.56
CA PHE A 133 -8.71 15.76 -7.20
C PHE A 133 -9.78 16.33 -6.23
N GLU A 134 -10.95 16.74 -6.72
CA GLU A 134 -12.01 17.37 -5.91
C GLU A 134 -12.56 16.46 -4.80
N GLY A 135 -12.52 15.14 -4.99
CA GLY A 135 -12.97 14.17 -3.99
C GLY A 135 -11.88 13.64 -3.06
N CYS A 136 -10.62 14.01 -3.26
CA CYS A 136 -9.50 13.50 -2.51
C CYS A 136 -9.23 14.36 -1.28
N GLN A 137 -9.40 13.79 -0.08
CA GLN A 137 -9.18 14.52 1.19
C GLN A 137 -7.78 14.26 1.78
N ASP A 138 -7.07 13.25 1.30
CA ASP A 138 -5.77 12.84 1.80
C ASP A 138 -4.65 13.40 0.91
N ILE A 139 -3.73 14.17 1.52
CA ILE A 139 -2.61 14.81 0.82
C ILE A 139 -1.62 13.79 0.24
N ASP A 140 -1.38 12.68 0.93
CA ASP A 140 -0.43 11.67 0.45
C ASP A 140 -1.04 10.86 -0.68
N MET A 141 -2.33 10.58 -0.64
CA MET A 141 -3.08 10.02 -1.77
C MET A 141 -3.08 10.96 -2.98
N MET A 142 -3.25 12.27 -2.77
CA MET A 142 -3.13 13.27 -3.84
C MET A 142 -1.75 13.25 -4.50
N ARG A 143 -0.70 13.19 -3.70
CA ARG A 143 0.69 13.12 -4.20
C ARG A 143 0.92 11.86 -5.02
N TYR A 144 0.48 10.71 -4.51
CA TYR A 144 0.63 9.43 -5.20
C TYR A 144 -0.09 9.43 -6.55
N ALA A 145 -1.34 9.86 -6.56
CA ALA A 145 -2.14 9.97 -7.78
C ALA A 145 -1.59 11.00 -8.77
N ALA A 146 -1.08 12.12 -8.30
CA ALA A 146 -0.41 13.10 -9.15
C ALA A 146 0.84 12.51 -9.82
N MET A 147 1.65 11.75 -9.08
CA MET A 147 2.80 11.04 -9.62
C MET A 147 2.40 9.99 -10.66
N GLU A 148 1.37 9.21 -10.38
CA GLU A 148 0.84 8.21 -11.32
C GLU A 148 0.32 8.85 -12.61
N LEU A 149 -0.42 9.95 -12.50
CA LEU A 149 -0.89 10.71 -13.66
C LEU A 149 0.27 11.29 -14.48
N LEU A 150 1.28 11.87 -13.83
CA LEU A 150 2.46 12.39 -14.51
C LEU A 150 3.20 11.30 -15.27
N ILE A 151 3.48 10.16 -14.64
CA ILE A 151 4.14 9.02 -15.29
C ILE A 151 3.31 8.54 -16.49
N SER A 152 2.00 8.42 -16.33
CA SER A 152 1.10 8.00 -17.40
C SER A 152 1.05 9.02 -18.57
N CYS A 153 1.09 10.32 -18.27
CA CYS A 153 1.18 11.37 -19.28
C CYS A 153 2.51 11.30 -20.06
N PHE A 154 3.62 11.12 -19.37
CA PHE A 154 4.92 10.96 -20.03
C PHE A 154 4.97 9.74 -20.92
N GLN A 155 4.46 8.60 -20.45
CA GLN A 155 4.39 7.37 -21.26
C GLN A 155 3.50 7.56 -22.49
N TYR A 156 2.39 8.28 -22.36
CA TYR A 156 1.49 8.56 -23.48
C TYR A 156 2.19 9.43 -24.54
N VAL A 157 2.85 10.52 -24.13
CA VAL A 157 3.57 11.43 -25.05
C VAL A 157 4.74 10.71 -25.74
N LEU A 158 5.53 9.93 -25.00
CA LEU A 158 6.65 9.19 -25.58
C LEU A 158 6.19 8.12 -26.59
N ASN A 159 5.08 7.44 -26.33
CA ASN A 159 4.54 6.46 -27.27
C ASN A 159 4.00 7.11 -28.56
N ASP A 160 3.45 8.32 -28.45
CA ASP A 160 2.92 9.08 -29.59
C ASP A 160 4.05 9.62 -30.47
N GLU A 161 5.17 10.09 -29.87
CA GLU A 161 6.37 10.51 -30.61
C GLU A 161 7.03 9.34 -31.37
N ILE A 162 7.03 8.13 -30.78
CA ILE A 162 7.59 6.93 -31.43
C ILE A 162 6.71 6.50 -32.63
N ALA A 163 5.38 6.59 -32.49
CA ALA A 163 4.44 6.26 -33.57
C ALA A 163 4.51 7.22 -34.76
N GLY A 164 4.92 8.48 -34.53
CA GLY A 164 5.09 9.50 -35.57
C GLY A 164 6.43 9.49 -36.32
N ILE A 165 7.36 8.61 -35.92
CA ILE A 165 8.69 8.50 -36.58
C ILE A 165 8.68 7.47 -37.74
N ASP A 166 7.65 6.61 -37.81
CA ASP A 166 7.53 5.56 -38.83
C ASP A 166 6.70 5.98 -40.08
N GLU A 167 6.34 7.26 -40.22
CA GLU A 167 5.76 7.85 -41.44
C GLU A 167 6.78 8.76 -42.14
#